data_854f1c4fd7f7913a11c112d605953767
#
_entry.id   854f1c4fd7f7913a11c112d605953767
#
_cell.length_a   1.000
_cell.length_b   1.000
_cell.length_c   1.000
_cell.angle_alpha   90.00
_cell.angle_beta   90.00
_cell.angle_gamma   90.00
#
_symmetry.space_group_name_H-M   'P 1'
#
loop_
_entity.id
_entity.type
_entity.pdbx_description
1 polymer ?
#
loop_
_entity_poly.entity_id
_entity_poly.type
_entity_poly.pdbx_seq_one_letter_code
_entity_poly.pdbx_strand_id
1 'polypeptide(L)'
;MLKSILYNKEEDYGLFFFNFIYSNQQHSTRKNHMKFKALILTGLAGIALSACTSAPKIPQLETGVLQEVQNLEVYPDTANNKAKLTKFPGKCVIEFTGNMEAGKSIEQWAFKGLTLISGGSATFAKDGTSTANNFDLNAPEVQKNFLALRNHFHEDALAQCN
;
A
#
# COMPACT_ATOMS: atom_id res chain seq x y z
N MET A 1 -40.45 16.64 4.97
CA MET A 1 -39.27 16.57 5.84
C MET A 1 -38.41 15.40 5.37
N LEU A 2 -37.55 15.60 4.36
CA LEU A 2 -36.57 14.59 3.92
C LEU A 2 -35.23 14.93 4.57
N LYS A 3 -34.76 14.07 5.49
CA LYS A 3 -33.39 14.10 6.00
C LYS A 3 -32.49 13.51 4.91
N SER A 4 -31.67 14.36 4.28
CA SER A 4 -30.56 13.92 3.44
C SER A 4 -29.48 13.30 4.32
N ILE A 5 -29.31 11.98 4.21
CA ILE A 5 -28.17 11.26 4.76
C ILE A 5 -27.00 11.54 3.80
N LEU A 6 -26.13 12.48 4.17
CA LEU A 6 -24.83 12.64 3.54
C LEU A 6 -23.95 11.47 4.01
N TYR A 7 -23.90 10.42 3.18
CA TYR A 7 -22.97 9.32 3.34
C TYR A 7 -21.57 9.82 2.96
N ASN A 8 -20.67 9.82 3.93
CA ASN A 8 -19.28 10.24 3.73
C ASN A 8 -18.56 9.17 2.91
N LYS A 9 -18.50 9.36 1.59
CA LYS A 9 -17.99 8.41 0.60
C LYS A 9 -16.44 8.41 0.50
N GLU A 10 -15.75 9.14 1.37
CA GLU A 10 -14.28 9.29 1.28
C GLU A 10 -13.47 8.12 1.89
N GLU A 11 -14.06 7.31 2.78
CA GLU A 11 -13.32 6.20 3.42
C GLU A 11 -13.22 4.92 2.58
N ASP A 12 -14.09 4.73 1.59
CA ASP A 12 -14.19 3.47 0.85
C ASP A 12 -13.14 3.30 -0.28
N TYR A 13 -12.57 4.40 -0.76
CA TYR A 13 -11.63 4.36 -1.89
C TYR A 13 -10.25 3.83 -1.52
N GLY A 14 -9.80 4.02 -0.29
CA GLY A 14 -8.54 3.49 0.22
C GLY A 14 -8.51 1.96 0.28
N LEU A 15 -9.63 1.34 0.64
CA LEU A 15 -9.76 -0.11 0.74
C LEU A 15 -9.78 -0.81 -0.62
N PHE A 16 -10.32 -0.16 -1.66
CA PHE A 16 -10.41 -0.77 -3.00
C PHE A 16 -9.04 -0.90 -3.65
N PHE A 17 -8.18 0.12 -3.49
CA PHE A 17 -6.79 0.08 -3.98
C PHE A 17 -5.92 -0.89 -3.20
N PHE A 18 -6.12 -1.02 -1.88
CA PHE A 18 -5.41 -1.99 -1.05
C PHE A 18 -5.66 -3.43 -1.51
N ASN A 19 -6.90 -3.77 -1.85
CA ASN A 19 -7.24 -5.10 -2.33
C ASN A 19 -6.69 -5.39 -3.74
N PHE A 20 -6.58 -4.37 -4.61
CA PHE A 20 -6.05 -4.55 -5.96
C PHE A 20 -4.52 -4.82 -5.96
N ILE A 21 -3.78 -4.15 -5.10
CA ILE A 21 -2.32 -4.36 -4.96
C ILE A 21 -2.02 -5.70 -4.26
N TYR A 22 -2.87 -6.11 -3.30
CA TYR A 22 -2.68 -7.37 -2.56
C TYR A 22 -3.05 -8.62 -3.37
N SER A 23 -4.02 -8.52 -4.29
CA SER A 23 -4.48 -9.64 -5.11
C SER A 23 -3.45 -10.11 -6.14
N ASN A 24 -2.53 -9.26 -6.58
CA ASN A 24 -1.52 -9.63 -7.56
C ASN A 24 -0.29 -10.37 -6.98
N GLN A 25 -0.16 -10.49 -5.65
CA GLN A 25 0.96 -11.21 -5.02
C GLN A 25 0.68 -12.68 -4.66
N GLN A 26 -0.53 -13.20 -4.88
CA GLN A 26 -0.90 -14.57 -4.48
C GLN A 26 -0.90 -15.62 -5.61
N HIS A 27 -0.15 -15.46 -6.69
CA HIS A 27 -0.03 -16.51 -7.70
C HIS A 27 1.38 -17.08 -7.79
N SER A 28 1.88 -17.72 -6.73
CA SER A 28 2.90 -18.77 -6.82
C SER A 28 3.07 -19.53 -5.50
N THR A 29 2.15 -20.43 -5.19
CA THR A 29 2.47 -21.53 -4.29
C THR A 29 2.00 -22.83 -4.91
N ARG A 30 2.97 -23.57 -5.46
CA ARG A 30 2.84 -24.95 -5.91
C ARG A 30 2.33 -25.82 -4.77
N LYS A 31 1.18 -26.47 -4.97
CA LYS A 31 0.66 -27.53 -4.10
C LYS A 31 1.54 -28.75 -4.20
N ASN A 32 2.33 -29.03 -3.18
CA ASN A 32 2.92 -30.35 -2.99
C ASN A 32 2.02 -31.14 -2.03
N HIS A 33 1.27 -32.09 -2.59
CA HIS A 33 0.55 -33.11 -1.84
C HIS A 33 1.55 -34.12 -1.24
N MET A 34 1.83 -34.03 0.04
CA MET A 34 2.43 -35.14 0.79
C MET A 34 1.32 -35.93 1.49
N LYS A 35 1.16 -37.18 1.03
CA LYS A 35 0.31 -38.18 1.69
C LYS A 35 1.04 -38.68 2.93
N PHE A 36 0.59 -38.34 4.12
CA PHE A 36 1.03 -38.97 5.37
C PHE A 36 0.12 -40.14 5.69
N LYS A 37 0.71 -41.36 5.70
CA LYS A 37 0.09 -42.57 6.22
C LYS A 37 0.12 -42.54 7.75
N ALA A 38 -1.04 -42.74 8.35
CA ALA A 38 -1.22 -42.87 9.78
C ALA A 38 -0.48 -44.08 10.32
N LEU A 39 0.30 -43.91 11.38
CA LEU A 39 0.76 -44.96 12.25
C LEU A 39 0.40 -44.57 13.70
N ILE A 40 -0.55 -45.37 14.23
CA ILE A 40 -0.98 -45.28 15.63
C ILE A 40 0.03 -46.09 16.44
N LEU A 41 0.64 -45.47 17.49
CA LEU A 41 1.26 -46.19 18.58
C LEU A 41 0.99 -45.44 19.90
N THR A 42 0.25 -46.15 20.74
CA THR A 42 -0.03 -45.85 22.15
C THR A 42 1.21 -45.97 23.02
N GLY A 43 1.40 -45.05 23.95
CA GLY A 43 2.42 -45.15 25.01
C GLY A 43 2.31 -44.02 26.03
N LEU A 44 1.96 -44.39 27.29
CA LEU A 44 1.87 -43.58 28.50
C LEU A 44 3.20 -42.92 28.86
N ALA A 45 3.15 -41.69 29.38
CA ALA A 45 3.65 -41.32 30.71
C ALA A 45 3.88 -39.80 30.74
N GLY A 46 3.30 -39.16 31.75
CA GLY A 46 3.35 -37.72 31.95
C GLY A 46 4.72 -37.20 32.38
N ILE A 47 5.04 -36.04 31.87
CA ILE A 47 5.85 -35.00 32.54
C ILE A 47 5.28 -33.66 32.10
N ALA A 48 4.63 -32.96 33.01
CA ALA A 48 4.23 -31.58 32.85
C ALA A 48 5.48 -30.69 32.88
N LEU A 49 6.05 -30.43 31.71
CA LEU A 49 6.98 -29.32 31.50
C LEU A 49 6.17 -28.14 30.98
N SER A 50 5.68 -27.31 31.89
CA SER A 50 5.22 -25.96 31.62
C SER A 50 6.42 -25.10 31.14
N ALA A 51 6.89 -25.38 29.94
CA ALA A 51 7.74 -24.44 29.21
C ALA A 51 6.83 -23.29 28.77
N CYS A 52 6.83 -22.22 29.57
CA CYS A 52 6.43 -20.90 29.06
C CYS A 52 7.41 -20.53 27.95
N THR A 53 7.17 -21.03 26.76
CA THR A 53 7.78 -20.48 25.55
C THR A 53 7.12 -19.12 25.34
N SER A 54 7.77 -18.07 25.87
CA SER A 54 7.49 -16.72 25.36
C SER A 54 7.70 -16.77 23.86
N ALA A 55 6.58 -16.72 23.12
CA ALA A 55 6.63 -16.63 21.67
C ALA A 55 7.60 -15.50 21.30
N PRO A 56 8.54 -15.71 20.38
CA PRO A 56 9.43 -14.64 19.95
C PRO A 56 8.55 -13.47 19.53
N LYS A 57 8.71 -12.31 20.17
CA LYS A 57 8.07 -11.07 19.73
C LYS A 57 8.64 -10.80 18.34
N ILE A 58 7.84 -11.09 17.31
CA ILE A 58 8.13 -10.63 15.96
C ILE A 58 8.21 -9.11 16.08
N PRO A 59 9.35 -8.47 15.73
CA PRO A 59 9.43 -7.02 15.74
C PRO A 59 8.27 -6.52 14.86
N GLN A 60 7.29 -5.87 15.48
CA GLN A 60 6.27 -5.17 14.71
C GLN A 60 7.02 -4.04 13.99
N LEU A 61 7.23 -4.21 12.69
CA LEU A 61 7.73 -3.13 11.86
C LEU A 61 6.74 -1.97 12.01
N GLU A 62 7.25 -0.85 12.52
CA GLU A 62 6.44 0.35 12.67
C GLU A 62 5.85 0.72 11.32
N THR A 63 4.53 0.68 11.24
CA THR A 63 3.76 1.13 10.08
C THR A 63 3.11 2.44 10.44
N GLY A 64 3.05 3.36 9.52
CA GLY A 64 2.40 4.63 9.76
C GLY A 64 2.76 5.72 8.76
N VAL A 65 2.04 6.82 8.86
CA VAL A 65 2.32 8.02 8.07
C VAL A 65 3.62 8.66 8.58
N LEU A 66 4.58 8.81 7.68
CA LEU A 66 5.87 9.44 7.96
C LEU A 66 5.82 10.95 7.73
N GLN A 67 5.16 11.37 6.65
CA GLN A 67 5.06 12.78 6.27
C GLN A 67 3.90 13.03 5.32
N GLU A 68 3.31 14.23 5.41
CA GLU A 68 2.38 14.78 4.42
C GLU A 68 2.90 16.09 3.88
N VAL A 69 2.73 16.33 2.58
CA VAL A 69 3.14 17.56 1.88
C VAL A 69 2.01 18.01 0.95
N GLN A 70 1.91 19.31 0.70
CA GLN A 70 0.81 19.90 -0.07
C GLN A 70 1.34 20.93 -1.06
N ASN A 71 0.53 21.23 -2.09
CA ASN A 71 0.82 22.24 -3.11
C ASN A 71 2.15 21.97 -3.82
N LEU A 72 2.33 20.74 -4.28
CA LEU A 72 3.53 20.26 -4.94
C LEU A 72 3.57 20.69 -6.40
N GLU A 73 4.74 21.08 -6.88
CA GLU A 73 5.03 21.33 -8.29
C GLU A 73 5.46 20.01 -8.96
N VAL A 74 4.49 19.12 -9.21
CA VAL A 74 4.71 17.80 -9.81
C VAL A 74 3.66 17.51 -10.87
N TYR A 75 3.97 16.58 -11.77
CA TYR A 75 3.00 16.09 -12.75
C TYR A 75 2.08 15.03 -12.11
N PRO A 76 0.76 15.04 -12.37
CA PRO A 76 0.02 16.08 -13.10
C PRO A 76 -0.07 17.39 -12.31
N ASP A 77 0.11 18.52 -13.03
CA ASP A 77 -0.05 19.85 -12.42
C ASP A 77 -1.52 20.07 -12.06
N THR A 78 -1.79 20.08 -10.76
CA THR A 78 -3.16 20.18 -10.22
C THR A 78 -3.18 21.12 -9.03
N ALA A 79 -4.20 21.97 -8.98
CA ALA A 79 -4.40 22.86 -7.82
C ALA A 79 -4.72 22.04 -6.55
N ASN A 80 -4.26 22.53 -5.40
CA ASN A 80 -4.55 21.92 -4.08
C ASN A 80 -4.24 20.41 -4.03
N ASN A 81 -3.11 20.01 -4.62
CA ASN A 81 -2.63 18.65 -4.54
C ASN A 81 -1.98 18.36 -3.17
N LYS A 82 -1.93 17.09 -2.82
CA LYS A 82 -1.26 16.62 -1.60
C LYS A 82 -0.62 15.26 -1.84
N ALA A 83 0.47 14.99 -1.13
CA ALA A 83 1.06 13.67 -1.09
C ALA A 83 1.33 13.23 0.34
N LYS A 84 1.16 11.93 0.59
CA LYS A 84 1.33 11.29 1.88
C LYS A 84 2.30 10.13 1.73
N LEU A 85 3.39 10.16 2.51
CA LEU A 85 4.36 9.08 2.61
C LEU A 85 4.00 8.20 3.79
N THR A 86 3.78 6.92 3.55
CA THR A 86 3.42 5.92 4.56
C THR A 86 4.40 4.76 4.53
N LYS A 87 4.89 4.34 5.70
CA LYS A 87 5.73 3.16 5.88
C LYS A 87 4.87 1.92 6.08
N PHE A 88 5.22 0.85 5.39
CA PHE A 88 4.68 -0.50 5.54
C PHE A 88 5.82 -1.50 5.75
N PRO A 89 5.53 -2.74 6.16
CA PRO A 89 6.53 -3.79 6.23
C PRO A 89 7.20 -4.00 4.86
N GLY A 90 8.51 -3.73 4.80
CA GLY A 90 9.34 -3.96 3.61
C GLY A 90 9.19 -2.97 2.46
N LYS A 91 8.36 -1.92 2.59
CA LYS A 91 8.19 -0.88 1.55
C LYS A 91 7.63 0.41 2.13
N CYS A 92 7.76 1.49 1.37
CA CYS A 92 6.97 2.70 1.57
C CYS A 92 5.98 2.89 0.42
N VAL A 93 4.95 3.68 0.66
CA VAL A 93 3.97 4.10 -0.35
C VAL A 93 3.82 5.62 -0.30
N ILE A 94 3.96 6.27 -1.45
CA ILE A 94 3.50 7.64 -1.64
C ILE A 94 2.12 7.56 -2.27
N GLU A 95 1.13 8.20 -1.63
CA GLU A 95 -0.18 8.45 -2.19
C GLU A 95 -0.27 9.93 -2.56
N PHE A 96 -0.37 10.22 -3.86
CA PHE A 96 -0.58 11.56 -4.37
C PHE A 96 -2.05 11.74 -4.73
N THR A 97 -2.62 12.88 -4.34
CA THR A 97 -4.00 13.26 -4.69
C THR A 97 -3.97 14.61 -5.37
N GLY A 98 -4.44 14.68 -6.61
CA GLY A 98 -4.62 15.91 -7.36
C GLY A 98 -6.11 16.19 -7.62
N ASN A 99 -6.52 17.44 -7.38
CA ASN A 99 -7.87 17.89 -7.70
C ASN A 99 -7.85 18.60 -9.05
N MET A 100 -8.71 18.17 -9.97
CA MET A 100 -8.87 18.72 -11.30
C MET A 100 -10.27 19.32 -11.45
N GLU A 101 -10.46 20.18 -12.45
CA GLU A 101 -11.78 20.71 -12.74
C GLU A 101 -12.82 19.61 -13.02
N ALA A 102 -12.41 18.55 -13.73
CA ALA A 102 -13.26 17.41 -14.08
C ALA A 102 -13.45 16.38 -12.98
N GLY A 103 -12.68 16.46 -11.88
CA GLY A 103 -12.73 15.45 -10.80
C GLY A 103 -11.47 15.38 -9.96
N LYS A 104 -11.09 14.16 -9.54
CA LYS A 104 -9.96 13.89 -8.66
C LYS A 104 -9.11 12.76 -9.25
N SER A 105 -7.78 12.89 -9.15
CA SER A 105 -6.84 11.81 -9.44
C SER A 105 -6.15 11.36 -8.16
N ILE A 106 -5.96 10.06 -8.01
CA ILE A 106 -5.15 9.46 -6.95
C ILE A 106 -4.08 8.61 -7.62
N GLU A 107 -2.83 8.80 -7.24
CA GLU A 107 -1.72 7.97 -7.65
C GLU A 107 -1.11 7.29 -6.45
N GLN A 108 -0.68 6.04 -6.62
CA GLN A 108 0.04 5.30 -5.59
C GLN A 108 1.36 4.77 -6.16
N TRP A 109 2.44 4.98 -5.39
CA TRP A 109 3.81 4.66 -5.73
C TRP A 109 4.44 3.85 -4.59
N ALA A 110 4.48 2.53 -4.73
CA ALA A 110 5.13 1.67 -3.75
C ALA A 110 6.61 1.49 -4.11
N PHE A 111 7.51 1.67 -3.14
CA PHE A 111 8.95 1.67 -3.37
C PHE A 111 9.76 1.22 -2.15
N LYS A 112 11.03 0.90 -2.39
CA LYS A 112 12.04 0.69 -1.36
C LYS A 112 13.33 1.41 -1.81
N GLY A 113 13.83 2.33 -0.99
CA GLY A 113 14.95 3.19 -1.36
C GLY A 113 14.64 4.02 -2.61
N LEU A 114 15.31 3.73 -3.72
CA LEU A 114 15.08 4.35 -5.03
C LEU A 114 14.34 3.42 -6.01
N THR A 115 14.02 2.19 -5.60
CA THR A 115 13.45 1.19 -6.49
C THR A 115 11.94 1.17 -6.39
N LEU A 116 11.24 1.45 -7.50
CA LEU A 116 9.80 1.25 -7.62
C LEU A 116 9.45 -0.24 -7.59
N ILE A 117 8.43 -0.59 -6.80
CA ILE A 117 7.89 -1.95 -6.67
C ILE A 117 6.59 -2.08 -7.45
N SER A 118 5.72 -1.08 -7.34
CA SER A 118 4.46 -0.98 -8.07
C SER A 118 4.00 0.47 -8.13
N GLY A 119 3.14 0.79 -9.08
CA GLY A 119 2.54 2.11 -9.20
C GLY A 119 1.33 2.11 -10.12
N GLY A 120 0.45 3.05 -9.90
CA GLY A 120 -0.74 3.23 -10.70
C GLY A 120 -1.51 4.47 -10.32
N SER A 121 -2.52 4.78 -11.12
CA SER A 121 -3.41 5.91 -10.90
C SER A 121 -4.87 5.50 -11.01
N ALA A 122 -5.74 6.22 -10.30
CA ALA A 122 -7.18 6.19 -10.51
C ALA A 122 -7.71 7.62 -10.64
N THR A 123 -8.58 7.81 -11.60
CA THR A 123 -9.29 9.08 -11.83
C THR A 123 -10.77 8.90 -11.51
N PHE A 124 -11.32 9.81 -10.75
CA PHE A 124 -12.72 9.85 -10.34
C PHE A 124 -13.34 11.13 -10.92
N ALA A 125 -14.20 11.00 -11.92
CA ALA A 125 -14.87 12.13 -12.53
C ALA A 125 -16.09 12.57 -11.71
N LYS A 126 -16.52 13.83 -11.88
CA LYS A 126 -17.69 14.39 -11.18
C LYS A 126 -19.01 13.70 -11.54
N ASP A 127 -19.10 13.06 -12.71
CA ASP A 127 -20.25 12.28 -13.15
C ASP A 127 -20.34 10.89 -12.48
N GLY A 128 -19.37 10.54 -11.64
CA GLY A 128 -19.28 9.26 -10.93
C GLY A 128 -18.55 8.16 -11.69
N THR A 129 -18.06 8.43 -12.91
CA THR A 129 -17.20 7.47 -13.61
C THR A 129 -15.81 7.42 -13.02
N SER A 130 -15.15 6.25 -13.11
CA SER A 130 -13.78 6.08 -12.65
C SER A 130 -12.98 5.22 -13.62
N THR A 131 -11.69 5.54 -13.73
CA THR A 131 -10.73 4.76 -14.53
C THR A 131 -9.50 4.48 -13.66
N ALA A 132 -8.89 3.31 -13.85
CA ALA A 132 -7.65 2.94 -13.17
C ALA A 132 -6.62 2.43 -14.17
N ASN A 133 -5.34 2.82 -13.99
CA ASN A 133 -4.23 2.42 -14.84
C ASN A 133 -3.03 2.01 -13.99
N ASN A 134 -2.34 0.94 -14.40
CA ASN A 134 -1.03 0.61 -13.85
C ASN A 134 0.06 1.34 -14.63
N PHE A 135 1.11 1.77 -13.93
CA PHE A 135 2.27 2.38 -14.56
C PHE A 135 3.21 1.31 -15.14
N ASP A 136 3.80 1.57 -16.30
CA ASP A 136 4.97 0.83 -16.78
C ASP A 136 6.19 1.31 -15.99
N LEU A 137 6.62 0.51 -15.03
CA LEU A 137 7.73 0.88 -14.13
C LEU A 137 9.08 1.02 -14.85
N ASN A 138 9.21 0.52 -16.07
CA ASN A 138 10.44 0.64 -16.86
C ASN A 138 10.43 1.90 -17.75
N ALA A 139 9.30 2.57 -17.88
CA ALA A 139 9.20 3.79 -18.68
C ALA A 139 9.99 4.93 -18.02
N PRO A 140 10.90 5.62 -18.77
CA PRO A 140 11.74 6.69 -18.20
C PRO A 140 10.94 7.85 -17.59
N GLU A 141 9.79 8.20 -18.17
CA GLU A 141 8.90 9.24 -17.64
C GLU A 141 8.26 8.83 -16.30
N VAL A 142 7.91 7.57 -16.10
CA VAL A 142 7.37 7.04 -14.84
C VAL A 142 8.44 7.13 -13.76
N GLN A 143 9.67 6.71 -14.04
CA GLN A 143 10.80 6.83 -13.12
C GLN A 143 11.08 8.30 -12.76
N LYS A 144 11.07 9.20 -13.75
CA LYS A 144 11.28 10.64 -13.55
C LYS A 144 10.19 11.23 -12.64
N ASN A 145 8.91 10.91 -12.91
CA ASN A 145 7.79 11.43 -12.12
C ASN A 145 7.84 10.92 -10.67
N PHE A 146 8.15 9.64 -10.47
CA PHE A 146 8.36 9.07 -9.14
C PHE A 146 9.46 9.82 -8.38
N LEU A 147 10.63 10.02 -8.98
CA LEU A 147 11.74 10.68 -8.32
C LEU A 147 11.44 12.16 -8.03
N ALA A 148 10.75 12.85 -8.94
CA ALA A 148 10.30 14.22 -8.72
C ALA A 148 9.36 14.30 -7.51
N LEU A 149 8.34 13.44 -7.45
CA LEU A 149 7.41 13.38 -6.32
C LEU A 149 8.11 13.00 -5.01
N ARG A 150 8.98 11.99 -5.02
CA ARG A 150 9.75 11.54 -3.86
C ARG A 150 10.61 12.65 -3.26
N ASN A 151 11.22 13.51 -4.08
CA ASN A 151 12.11 14.58 -3.65
C ASN A 151 11.41 15.71 -2.88
N HIS A 152 10.08 15.73 -2.79
CA HIS A 152 9.35 16.67 -1.94
C HIS A 152 9.27 16.21 -0.47
N PHE A 153 9.70 15.00 -0.14
CA PHE A 153 9.74 14.50 1.23
C PHE A 153 11.13 14.73 1.85
N HIS A 154 11.16 14.95 3.17
CA HIS A 154 12.41 15.13 3.92
C HIS A 154 13.25 13.84 3.93
N GLU A 155 14.57 14.01 3.90
CA GLU A 155 15.51 12.90 3.90
C GLU A 155 15.33 11.97 5.11
N ASP A 156 15.03 12.48 6.30
CA ASP A 156 14.80 11.70 7.51
C ASP A 156 13.56 10.77 7.37
N ALA A 157 12.51 11.25 6.72
CA ALA A 157 11.33 10.43 6.42
C ALA A 157 11.66 9.36 5.38
N LEU A 158 12.38 9.73 4.31
CA LEU A 158 12.79 8.84 3.23
C LEU A 158 13.81 7.78 3.69
N ALA A 159 14.66 8.08 4.67
CA ALA A 159 15.62 7.13 5.23
C ALA A 159 14.93 5.90 5.86
N GLN A 160 13.71 6.06 6.34
CA GLN A 160 12.93 4.97 6.89
C GLN A 160 12.37 4.01 5.82
N CYS A 161 12.52 4.35 4.53
CA CYS A 161 12.03 3.59 3.38
C CYS A 161 13.10 2.70 2.72
N ASN A 162 14.28 2.55 3.33
CA ASN A 162 15.42 1.79 2.81
C ASN A 162 15.37 0.30 3.19
#